data_f5f3eaea8b056845f72e3d50deed3027
#
_entry.id   f5f3eaea8b056845f72e3d50deed3027
#
_cell.length_a   1.000
_cell.length_b   1.000
_cell.length_c   1.000
_cell.angle_alpha   90.00
_cell.angle_beta   90.00
_cell.angle_gamma   90.00
#
_symmetry.space_group_name_H-M   'P 1'
#
loop_
_entity.id
_entity.type
_entity.pdbx_description
1 polymer ?
#
loop_
_entity_poly.entity_id
_entity_poly.type
_entity_poly.pdbx_seq_one_letter_code
_entity_poly.pdbx_strand_id
1 'polypeptide(L)'
;MNPVHTFFRWLEQRYTSFPEPEPTKPPTSLRGFVLHYTRPFLPLILASAVLAMVIAATEIYLFSFVGNLVDWLAESDKSTFWQTYKSKLIFMGMVALIVLPLLKFIHESIVHQGLLGNFAMRTRWQAHRYLIKQSVEFFQNDFAGRIAARMMQTALGVRDSVINMTEVVLYICVYFVGAVVLFGASDIRLSIPMIFWFLGYVAVMLYFIPRIQVISMEQAEARSMVTGRIVDSYTNITTVKMFAHSDQEQQYAKQGMEIFLDTVYRQMRLVTVLTTALSIINGLLLFSVAAISIWLWQASLITTGAIAFAIGLVMRLEGMSQTILWEISGLFENIGIVQDGIDTISNDIAIKDTATAKALNVSRGEIQFNEISFDYGKPQNEHVASVAVIKALSLAINSGEKIGIVGRSGAGKSTLVNLLLRFYDLQSGQICIDNQDITEVSQHSLRAQIGMVTQDTSLLHRSVFDNIRYGNDNASLGDVIAAAKKAHAHDFITDLEDLSGNRGYEAHVGERGVKLSGGQRQRIAIARILLKDAPILILDEATSALDSEVEAAIQESLYRLMEGKTVIAIAHRLSTIAAMDRLIIMDNGGIVEQGSHQALLDNKGLYSELWARQSGGFLTLGSVDVCLSEEI
;
A
#
# COMPACT_ATOMS: atom_id res chain seq x y z
N MET A 1 -0.96 9.21 -38.81
CA MET A 1 -0.41 9.20 -37.41
C MET A 1 1.04 9.63 -37.48
N ASN A 2 1.49 10.46 -36.53
CA ASN A 2 2.89 10.87 -36.44
C ASN A 2 3.76 9.63 -36.14
N PRO A 3 4.83 9.33 -36.93
CA PRO A 3 5.66 8.13 -36.75
C PRO A 3 6.28 8.05 -35.34
N VAL A 4 6.58 9.18 -34.71
CA VAL A 4 7.08 9.26 -33.34
C VAL A 4 6.04 8.72 -32.35
N HIS A 5 4.76 9.10 -32.48
CA HIS A 5 3.70 8.57 -31.62
C HIS A 5 3.46 7.07 -31.82
N THR A 6 3.66 6.57 -33.04
CA THR A 6 3.56 5.13 -33.31
C THR A 6 4.68 4.36 -32.62
N PHE A 7 5.90 4.90 -32.65
CA PHE A 7 7.07 4.32 -31.95
C PHE A 7 6.87 4.33 -30.42
N PHE A 8 6.38 5.43 -29.85
CA PHE A 8 6.08 5.51 -28.42
C PHE A 8 5.04 4.49 -28.00
N ARG A 9 3.92 4.41 -28.70
CA ARG A 9 2.88 3.40 -28.43
C ARG A 9 3.40 1.97 -28.52
N TRP A 10 4.30 1.69 -29.46
CA TRP A 10 4.92 0.37 -29.56
C TRP A 10 5.76 0.02 -28.32
N LEU A 11 6.54 0.97 -27.78
CA LEU A 11 7.27 0.79 -26.54
C LEU A 11 6.35 0.62 -25.34
N GLU A 12 5.31 1.46 -25.21
CA GLU A 12 4.33 1.43 -24.13
C GLU A 12 3.58 0.10 -24.07
N GLN A 13 3.24 -0.48 -25.22
CA GLN A 13 2.49 -1.72 -25.34
C GLN A 13 3.36 -2.99 -25.33
N ARG A 14 4.68 -2.85 -25.38
CA ARG A 14 5.60 -4.00 -25.41
C ARG A 14 5.52 -4.86 -24.16
N TYR A 15 5.24 -4.25 -23.02
CA TYR A 15 5.11 -4.92 -21.74
C TYR A 15 3.75 -4.60 -21.12
N THR A 16 3.00 -5.64 -20.80
CA THR A 16 1.72 -5.44 -20.10
C THR A 16 1.95 -5.06 -18.65
N SER A 17 1.34 -3.94 -18.23
CA SER A 17 1.33 -3.50 -16.82
C SER A 17 0.41 -4.35 -15.95
N PHE A 18 -0.55 -5.06 -16.54
CA PHE A 18 -1.59 -5.82 -15.85
C PHE A 18 -1.57 -7.30 -16.26
N PRO A 19 -0.55 -8.08 -15.85
CA PRO A 19 -0.48 -9.50 -16.19
C PRO A 19 -1.63 -10.28 -15.55
N GLU A 20 -2.22 -11.21 -16.32
CA GLU A 20 -3.30 -12.09 -15.86
C GLU A 20 -2.85 -13.20 -14.90
N PRO A 21 -1.65 -13.83 -15.06
CA PRO A 21 -1.22 -14.91 -14.18
C PRO A 21 -1.20 -14.48 -12.72
N GLU A 22 -1.52 -15.41 -11.83
CA GLU A 22 -1.53 -15.13 -10.39
C GLU A 22 -0.14 -14.74 -9.87
N PRO A 23 -0.06 -13.73 -9.00
CA PRO A 23 1.20 -13.32 -8.42
C PRO A 23 1.71 -14.41 -7.46
N THR A 24 2.98 -14.75 -7.58
CA THR A 24 3.69 -15.58 -6.61
C THR A 24 4.13 -14.73 -5.42
N LYS A 25 4.40 -15.39 -4.27
CA LYS A 25 4.93 -14.70 -3.09
C LYS A 25 6.22 -13.95 -3.45
N PRO A 26 6.30 -12.64 -3.21
CA PRO A 26 7.55 -11.91 -3.39
C PRO A 26 8.61 -12.38 -2.38
N PRO A 27 9.89 -12.47 -2.77
CA PRO A 27 10.97 -12.83 -1.86
C PRO A 27 11.12 -11.83 -0.70
N THR A 28 11.55 -12.31 0.46
CA THR A 28 11.81 -11.48 1.65
C THR A 28 13.18 -10.78 1.63
N SER A 29 14.12 -11.25 0.81
CA SER A 29 15.43 -10.60 0.66
C SER A 29 15.37 -9.43 -0.32
N LEU A 30 16.02 -8.31 -0.01
CA LEU A 30 16.04 -7.10 -0.85
C LEU A 30 16.43 -7.42 -2.30
N ARG A 31 17.53 -8.16 -2.51
CA ARG A 31 17.99 -8.55 -3.86
C ARG A 31 16.96 -9.41 -4.59
N GLY A 32 16.39 -10.39 -3.89
CA GLY A 32 15.38 -11.27 -4.46
C GLY A 32 14.11 -10.51 -4.84
N PHE A 33 13.67 -9.59 -3.97
CA PHE A 33 12.49 -8.76 -4.19
C PHE A 33 12.65 -7.83 -5.39
N VAL A 34 13.76 -7.10 -5.45
CA VAL A 34 14.05 -6.22 -6.59
C VAL A 34 14.13 -7.03 -7.88
N LEU A 35 14.85 -8.16 -7.88
CA LEU A 35 14.98 -9.00 -9.07
C LEU A 35 13.64 -9.61 -9.52
N HIS A 36 12.77 -9.98 -8.58
CA HIS A 36 11.44 -10.53 -8.88
C HIS A 36 10.62 -9.58 -9.76
N TYR A 37 10.58 -8.30 -9.39
CA TYR A 37 9.83 -7.30 -10.15
C TYR A 37 10.58 -6.75 -11.38
N THR A 38 11.92 -6.79 -11.37
CA THR A 38 12.77 -6.30 -12.46
C THR A 38 12.84 -7.29 -13.63
N ARG A 39 12.78 -8.59 -13.35
CA ARG A 39 12.98 -9.67 -14.33
C ARG A 39 12.21 -9.49 -15.65
N PRO A 40 10.93 -9.08 -15.66
CA PRO A 40 10.21 -8.87 -16.91
C PRO A 40 10.77 -7.74 -17.78
N PHE A 41 11.39 -6.73 -17.17
CA PHE A 41 11.93 -5.54 -17.84
C PHE A 41 13.42 -5.62 -18.15
N LEU A 42 14.07 -6.72 -17.77
CA LEU A 42 15.53 -6.89 -17.92
C LEU A 42 16.05 -6.61 -19.35
N PRO A 43 15.35 -7.00 -20.44
CA PRO A 43 15.82 -6.67 -21.78
C PRO A 43 15.86 -5.16 -22.08
N LEU A 44 14.86 -4.40 -21.61
CA LEU A 44 14.84 -2.94 -21.78
C LEU A 44 15.89 -2.25 -20.91
N ILE A 45 16.07 -2.72 -19.68
CA ILE A 45 17.09 -2.21 -18.75
C ILE A 45 18.49 -2.44 -19.30
N LEU A 46 18.76 -3.61 -19.86
CA LEU A 46 20.06 -3.88 -20.51
C LEU A 46 20.26 -3.03 -21.76
N ALA A 47 19.20 -2.82 -22.56
CA ALA A 47 19.27 -1.97 -23.73
C ALA A 47 19.55 -0.50 -23.35
N SER A 48 18.86 0.04 -22.32
CA SER A 48 19.11 1.40 -21.82
C SER A 48 20.52 1.53 -21.25
N ALA A 49 20.98 0.55 -20.47
CA ALA A 49 22.35 0.53 -19.93
C ALA A 49 23.43 0.55 -21.03
N VAL A 50 23.26 -0.25 -22.08
CA VAL A 50 24.18 -0.25 -23.22
C VAL A 50 24.15 1.10 -23.95
N LEU A 51 22.98 1.67 -24.17
CA LEU A 51 22.85 3.00 -24.78
C LEU A 51 23.47 4.09 -23.92
N ALA A 52 23.29 4.06 -22.60
CA ALA A 52 23.94 4.99 -21.67
C ALA A 52 25.47 4.91 -21.76
N MET A 53 26.04 3.70 -21.84
CA MET A 53 27.48 3.52 -22.04
C MET A 53 27.96 4.08 -23.39
N VAL A 54 27.22 3.85 -24.48
CA VAL A 54 27.56 4.37 -25.81
C VAL A 54 27.46 5.89 -25.83
N ILE A 55 26.42 6.48 -25.18
CA ILE A 55 26.29 7.93 -25.05
C ILE A 55 27.48 8.51 -24.28
N ALA A 56 27.83 7.93 -23.12
CA ALA A 56 28.99 8.37 -22.34
C ALA A 56 30.31 8.32 -23.17
N ALA A 57 30.56 7.21 -23.87
CA ALA A 57 31.72 7.05 -24.72
C ALA A 57 31.74 8.08 -25.87
N THR A 58 30.59 8.36 -26.48
CA THR A 58 30.47 9.36 -27.54
C THR A 58 30.73 10.78 -27.02
N GLU A 59 30.22 11.12 -25.84
CA GLU A 59 30.49 12.42 -25.21
C GLU A 59 31.96 12.60 -24.87
N ILE A 60 32.63 11.58 -24.32
CA ILE A 60 34.06 11.60 -24.04
C ILE A 60 34.86 11.79 -25.32
N TYR A 61 34.49 11.10 -26.40
CA TYR A 61 35.13 11.26 -27.73
C TYR A 61 34.97 12.69 -28.27
N LEU A 62 33.78 13.33 -28.07
CA LEU A 62 33.57 14.72 -28.44
C LEU A 62 34.48 15.70 -27.65
N PHE A 63 34.73 15.43 -26.37
CA PHE A 63 35.69 16.23 -25.58
C PHE A 63 37.12 16.07 -26.14
N SER A 64 37.55 14.87 -26.49
CA SER A 64 38.85 14.64 -27.15
C SER A 64 38.97 15.40 -28.48
N PHE A 65 37.85 15.48 -29.22
CA PHE A 65 37.83 16.26 -30.46
C PHE A 65 38.01 17.77 -30.22
N VAL A 66 37.46 18.34 -29.14
CA VAL A 66 37.68 19.75 -28.78
C VAL A 66 39.16 20.01 -28.57
N GLY A 67 39.89 19.11 -27.92
CA GLY A 67 41.36 19.21 -27.80
C GLY A 67 42.05 19.21 -29.15
N ASN A 68 41.73 18.23 -30.01
CA ASN A 68 42.31 18.17 -31.37
C ASN A 68 41.97 19.43 -32.19
N LEU A 69 40.80 20.00 -32.05
CA LEU A 69 40.40 21.24 -32.75
C LEU A 69 41.29 22.42 -32.33
N VAL A 70 41.60 22.55 -31.04
CA VAL A 70 42.51 23.59 -30.55
C VAL A 70 43.91 23.42 -31.15
N ASP A 71 44.42 22.19 -31.21
CA ASP A 71 45.72 21.91 -31.83
C ASP A 71 45.75 22.25 -33.33
N TRP A 72 44.71 21.85 -34.08
CA TRP A 72 44.60 22.18 -35.51
C TRP A 72 44.54 23.68 -35.76
N LEU A 73 43.87 24.44 -34.89
CA LEU A 73 43.81 25.89 -34.98
C LEU A 73 45.12 26.58 -34.64
N ALA A 74 45.93 25.95 -33.74
CA ALA A 74 47.25 26.49 -33.36
C ALA A 74 48.33 26.22 -34.38
N GLU A 75 48.28 25.06 -35.09
CA GLU A 75 49.31 24.61 -36.00
C GLU A 75 49.08 24.96 -37.46
N SER A 76 47.81 25.27 -37.85
CA SER A 76 47.46 25.41 -39.26
C SER A 76 47.38 26.86 -39.71
N ASP A 77 47.77 27.09 -40.98
CA ASP A 77 47.53 28.36 -41.64
C ASP A 77 46.03 28.58 -41.92
N LYS A 78 45.53 29.76 -41.60
CA LYS A 78 44.09 30.10 -41.75
C LYS A 78 43.55 29.89 -43.17
N SER A 79 44.46 30.04 -44.18
CA SER A 79 44.06 29.87 -45.59
C SER A 79 43.85 28.41 -45.99
N THR A 80 44.55 27.46 -45.39
CA THR A 80 44.51 26.01 -45.71
C THR A 80 43.69 25.19 -44.76
N PHE A 81 43.35 25.74 -43.60
CA PHE A 81 42.64 25.06 -42.49
C PHE A 81 41.40 24.30 -42.96
N TRP A 82 40.51 24.98 -43.68
CA TRP A 82 39.25 24.39 -44.15
C TRP A 82 39.49 23.23 -45.12
N GLN A 83 40.43 23.35 -46.02
CA GLN A 83 40.75 22.29 -46.97
C GLN A 83 41.27 21.03 -46.29
N THR A 84 42.11 21.20 -45.28
CA THR A 84 42.76 20.11 -44.54
C THR A 84 41.80 19.37 -43.60
N TYR A 85 40.95 20.10 -42.87
CA TYR A 85 40.17 19.53 -41.77
C TYR A 85 38.66 19.42 -42.04
N LYS A 86 38.16 19.86 -43.20
CA LYS A 86 36.75 19.87 -43.58
C LYS A 86 36.04 18.53 -43.31
N SER A 87 36.62 17.40 -43.71
CA SER A 87 36.00 16.09 -43.55
C SER A 87 35.87 15.69 -42.06
N LYS A 88 36.90 16.00 -41.25
CA LYS A 88 36.89 15.74 -39.80
C LYS A 88 35.86 16.62 -39.07
N LEU A 89 35.77 17.90 -39.46
CA LEU A 89 34.81 18.86 -38.90
C LEU A 89 33.36 18.45 -39.26
N ILE A 90 33.10 18.05 -40.51
CA ILE A 90 31.78 17.58 -40.94
C ILE A 90 31.42 16.29 -40.17
N PHE A 91 32.35 15.34 -40.07
CA PHE A 91 32.12 14.10 -39.32
C PHE A 91 31.73 14.39 -37.85
N MET A 92 32.48 15.26 -37.17
CA MET A 92 32.19 15.62 -35.78
C MET A 92 30.89 16.42 -35.63
N GLY A 93 30.61 17.31 -36.60
CA GLY A 93 29.30 17.98 -36.64
C GLY A 93 28.15 16.97 -36.79
N MET A 94 28.32 15.94 -37.61
CA MET A 94 27.34 14.87 -37.77
C MET A 94 27.18 14.07 -36.47
N VAL A 95 28.27 13.72 -35.79
CA VAL A 95 28.22 13.02 -34.48
C VAL A 95 27.49 13.88 -33.44
N ALA A 96 27.84 15.16 -33.33
CA ALA A 96 27.28 16.06 -32.33
C ALA A 96 25.79 16.42 -32.58
N LEU A 97 25.40 16.64 -33.86
CA LEU A 97 24.08 17.16 -34.22
C LEU A 97 23.07 16.07 -34.61
N ILE A 98 23.55 14.88 -35.01
CA ILE A 98 22.65 13.80 -35.46
C ILE A 98 22.81 12.56 -34.59
N VAL A 99 24.02 11.99 -34.47
CA VAL A 99 24.23 10.71 -33.81
C VAL A 99 23.91 10.79 -32.31
N LEU A 100 24.51 11.75 -31.60
CA LEU A 100 24.31 11.89 -30.15
C LEU A 100 22.85 12.23 -29.78
N PRO A 101 22.16 13.20 -30.43
CA PRO A 101 20.74 13.43 -30.18
C PRO A 101 19.86 12.23 -30.51
N LEU A 102 20.16 11.46 -31.55
CA LEU A 102 19.43 10.25 -31.90
C LEU A 102 19.60 9.15 -30.86
N LEU A 103 20.84 8.92 -30.38
CA LEU A 103 21.11 7.98 -29.30
C LEU A 103 20.37 8.38 -28.02
N LYS A 104 20.41 9.67 -27.64
CA LYS A 104 19.67 10.20 -26.49
C LYS A 104 18.16 10.03 -26.67
N PHE A 105 17.63 10.33 -27.85
CA PHE A 105 16.19 10.15 -28.14
C PHE A 105 15.75 8.69 -27.98
N ILE A 106 16.54 7.73 -28.49
CA ILE A 106 16.22 6.30 -28.34
C ILE A 106 16.30 5.88 -26.87
N HIS A 107 17.37 6.28 -26.18
CA HIS A 107 17.57 6.01 -24.77
C HIS A 107 16.43 6.54 -23.89
N GLU A 108 16.11 7.84 -24.00
CA GLU A 108 15.01 8.49 -23.27
C GLU A 108 13.65 7.87 -23.61
N SER A 109 13.46 7.45 -24.87
CA SER A 109 12.23 6.75 -25.27
C SER A 109 12.09 5.41 -24.56
N ILE A 110 13.17 4.62 -24.44
CA ILE A 110 13.14 3.35 -23.70
C ILE A 110 12.84 3.59 -22.22
N VAL A 111 13.50 4.58 -21.61
CA VAL A 111 13.32 4.88 -20.19
C VAL A 111 11.92 5.42 -19.92
N HIS A 112 11.50 6.48 -20.60
CA HIS A 112 10.25 7.17 -20.31
C HIS A 112 9.03 6.37 -20.75
N GLN A 113 9.02 5.82 -21.95
CA GLN A 113 7.85 5.12 -22.51
C GLN A 113 7.86 3.63 -22.13
N GLY A 114 9.02 2.99 -22.09
CA GLY A 114 9.14 1.55 -21.81
C GLY A 114 9.14 1.20 -20.33
N LEU A 115 9.92 1.96 -19.52
CA LEU A 115 10.19 1.59 -18.13
C LEU A 115 9.36 2.39 -17.12
N LEU A 116 9.41 3.74 -17.12
CA LEU A 116 8.90 4.56 -16.01
C LEU A 116 7.45 4.25 -15.63
N GLY A 117 6.55 4.20 -16.60
CA GLY A 117 5.13 3.93 -16.38
C GLY A 117 4.86 2.45 -16.08
N ASN A 118 5.29 1.60 -16.99
CA ASN A 118 4.96 0.18 -16.99
C ASN A 118 5.54 -0.58 -15.80
N PHE A 119 6.77 -0.30 -15.41
CA PHE A 119 7.44 -0.97 -14.30
C PHE A 119 6.72 -0.71 -12.98
N ALA A 120 6.52 0.54 -12.61
CA ALA A 120 5.84 0.90 -11.37
C ALA A 120 4.40 0.38 -11.34
N MET A 121 3.66 0.49 -12.46
CA MET A 121 2.27 0.04 -12.54
C MET A 121 2.16 -1.48 -12.43
N ARG A 122 3.04 -2.23 -13.11
CA ARG A 122 3.07 -3.70 -13.00
C ARG A 122 3.40 -4.17 -11.58
N THR A 123 4.36 -3.53 -10.93
CA THR A 123 4.72 -3.84 -9.54
C THR A 123 3.54 -3.59 -8.60
N ARG A 124 2.86 -2.44 -8.74
CA ARG A 124 1.65 -2.11 -7.97
C ARG A 124 0.53 -3.13 -8.18
N TRP A 125 0.28 -3.50 -9.43
CA TRP A 125 -0.76 -4.46 -9.77
C TRP A 125 -0.49 -5.84 -9.15
N GLN A 126 0.72 -6.37 -9.29
CA GLN A 126 1.09 -7.65 -8.71
C GLN A 126 1.06 -7.62 -7.18
N ALA A 127 1.58 -6.57 -6.56
CA ALA A 127 1.54 -6.37 -5.11
C ALA A 127 0.08 -6.27 -4.61
N HIS A 128 -0.77 -5.49 -5.28
CA HIS A 128 -2.20 -5.38 -4.93
C HIS A 128 -2.92 -6.72 -5.00
N ARG A 129 -2.73 -7.48 -6.10
CA ARG A 129 -3.33 -8.82 -6.26
C ARG A 129 -2.84 -9.82 -5.22
N TYR A 130 -1.62 -9.67 -4.73
CA TYR A 130 -1.10 -10.49 -3.66
C TYR A 130 -1.67 -10.07 -2.29
N LEU A 131 -1.67 -8.77 -1.99
CA LEU A 131 -2.15 -8.23 -0.73
C LEU A 131 -3.65 -8.49 -0.50
N ILE A 132 -4.49 -8.41 -1.53
CA ILE A 132 -5.94 -8.65 -1.38
C ILE A 132 -6.27 -10.08 -0.95
N LYS A 133 -5.31 -11.01 -1.07
CA LYS A 133 -5.43 -12.40 -0.60
C LYS A 133 -5.00 -12.58 0.87
N GLN A 134 -4.50 -11.55 1.52
CA GLN A 134 -4.12 -11.59 2.93
C GLN A 134 -5.35 -11.78 3.82
N SER A 135 -5.12 -12.28 5.04
CA SER A 135 -6.17 -12.51 6.03
C SER A 135 -6.81 -11.20 6.50
N VAL A 136 -8.00 -11.27 7.07
CA VAL A 136 -8.67 -10.12 7.71
C VAL A 136 -7.80 -9.58 8.86
N GLU A 137 -7.16 -10.46 9.60
CA GLU A 137 -6.24 -10.12 10.68
C GLU A 137 -5.09 -9.21 10.21
N PHE A 138 -4.49 -9.50 9.03
CA PHE A 138 -3.46 -8.66 8.44
C PHE A 138 -3.92 -7.21 8.27
N PHE A 139 -5.16 -7.00 7.79
CA PHE A 139 -5.73 -5.66 7.60
C PHE A 139 -6.21 -5.01 8.89
N GLN A 140 -6.51 -5.79 9.93
CA GLN A 140 -6.89 -5.26 11.25
C GLN A 140 -5.66 -4.83 12.07
N ASN A 141 -4.51 -5.47 11.87
CA ASN A 141 -3.27 -5.17 12.59
C ASN A 141 -2.51 -3.97 12.02
N ASP A 142 -2.89 -3.44 10.85
CA ASP A 142 -2.29 -2.26 10.25
C ASP A 142 -3.36 -1.35 9.62
N PHE A 143 -3.08 -0.04 9.57
CA PHE A 143 -3.99 0.91 8.93
C PHE A 143 -4.01 0.70 7.41
N ALA A 144 -5.21 0.57 6.82
CA ALA A 144 -5.39 0.36 5.38
C ALA A 144 -4.70 1.43 4.53
N GLY A 145 -4.73 2.70 4.97
CA GLY A 145 -4.01 3.80 4.33
C GLY A 145 -2.49 3.62 4.34
N ARG A 146 -1.92 3.06 5.43
CA ARG A 146 -0.48 2.77 5.53
C ARG A 146 -0.06 1.64 4.60
N ILE A 147 -0.83 0.54 4.56
CA ILE A 147 -0.60 -0.57 3.63
C ILE A 147 -0.64 -0.08 2.19
N ALA A 148 -1.65 0.72 1.83
CA ALA A 148 -1.79 1.28 0.49
C ALA A 148 -0.62 2.22 0.13
N ALA A 149 -0.23 3.12 1.04
CA ALA A 149 0.89 4.04 0.84
C ALA A 149 2.22 3.28 0.66
N ARG A 150 2.49 2.28 1.50
CA ARG A 150 3.69 1.41 1.38
C ARG A 150 3.72 0.70 0.03
N MET A 151 2.63 0.06 -0.38
CA MET A 151 2.53 -0.61 -1.68
C MET A 151 2.82 0.36 -2.85
N MET A 152 2.23 1.55 -2.81
CA MET A 152 2.41 2.57 -3.85
C MET A 152 3.83 3.11 -3.93
N GLN A 153 4.48 3.35 -2.76
CA GLN A 153 5.83 3.88 -2.67
C GLN A 153 6.89 2.81 -2.97
N THR A 154 6.71 1.58 -2.50
CA THR A 154 7.63 0.46 -2.77
C THR A 154 7.80 0.22 -4.27
N ALA A 155 6.71 0.31 -5.04
CA ALA A 155 6.76 0.14 -6.48
C ALA A 155 7.62 1.22 -7.17
N LEU A 156 7.60 2.46 -6.66
CA LEU A 156 8.48 3.53 -7.12
C LEU A 156 9.92 3.29 -6.65
N GLY A 157 10.10 2.95 -5.38
CA GLY A 157 11.43 2.67 -4.83
C GLY A 157 12.17 1.56 -5.57
N VAL A 158 11.49 0.46 -5.93
CA VAL A 158 12.08 -0.61 -6.76
C VAL A 158 12.48 -0.09 -8.14
N ARG A 159 11.57 0.61 -8.83
CA ARG A 159 11.84 1.18 -10.15
C ARG A 159 13.04 2.13 -10.13
N ASP A 160 13.00 3.10 -9.22
CA ASP A 160 14.00 4.17 -9.16
C ASP A 160 15.37 3.63 -8.73
N SER A 161 15.41 2.67 -7.79
CA SER A 161 16.66 1.98 -7.43
C SER A 161 17.31 1.28 -8.62
N VAL A 162 16.51 0.61 -9.46
CA VAL A 162 17.02 -0.11 -10.64
C VAL A 162 17.48 0.88 -11.71
N ILE A 163 16.69 1.91 -12.01
CA ILE A 163 17.05 2.92 -13.01
C ILE A 163 18.29 3.69 -12.59
N ASN A 164 18.33 4.20 -11.35
CA ASN A 164 19.51 4.95 -10.87
C ASN A 164 20.76 4.10 -10.87
N MET A 165 20.67 2.82 -10.49
CA MET A 165 21.81 1.91 -10.52
C MET A 165 22.34 1.67 -11.94
N THR A 166 21.45 1.50 -12.92
CA THR A 166 21.83 1.17 -14.29
C THR A 166 22.17 2.39 -15.14
N GLU A 167 21.52 3.52 -14.90
CA GLU A 167 21.72 4.71 -15.74
C GLU A 167 22.73 5.67 -15.17
N VAL A 168 22.63 5.98 -13.87
CA VAL A 168 23.51 6.99 -13.27
C VAL A 168 24.84 6.38 -12.89
N VAL A 169 24.85 5.29 -12.11
CA VAL A 169 26.09 4.70 -11.59
C VAL A 169 26.93 4.15 -12.75
N LEU A 170 26.31 3.43 -13.68
CA LEU A 170 27.02 2.85 -14.83
C LEU A 170 27.56 3.94 -15.76
N TYR A 171 26.76 4.96 -16.09
CA TYR A 171 27.18 6.10 -16.90
C TYR A 171 28.39 6.81 -16.30
N ILE A 172 28.37 7.07 -14.98
CA ILE A 172 29.48 7.72 -14.26
C ILE A 172 30.73 6.85 -14.27
N CYS A 173 30.59 5.54 -14.03
CA CYS A 173 31.72 4.61 -14.09
C CYS A 173 32.40 4.60 -15.48
N VAL A 174 31.60 4.54 -16.54
CA VAL A 174 32.12 4.57 -17.91
C VAL A 174 32.81 5.90 -18.20
N TYR A 175 32.19 7.00 -17.74
CA TYR A 175 32.76 8.34 -17.93
C TYR A 175 34.10 8.51 -17.19
N PHE A 176 34.17 8.06 -15.93
CA PHE A 176 35.39 8.13 -15.13
C PHE A 176 36.50 7.27 -15.73
N VAL A 177 36.23 6.00 -16.06
CA VAL A 177 37.20 5.10 -16.65
C VAL A 177 37.71 5.65 -18.00
N GLY A 178 36.79 6.14 -18.84
CA GLY A 178 37.12 6.75 -20.12
C GLY A 178 38.01 8.00 -19.96
N ALA A 179 37.73 8.83 -18.97
CA ALA A 179 38.54 10.00 -18.66
C ALA A 179 39.94 9.63 -18.20
N VAL A 180 40.08 8.63 -17.31
CA VAL A 180 41.40 8.13 -16.88
C VAL A 180 42.22 7.55 -18.05
N VAL A 181 41.56 6.78 -18.93
CA VAL A 181 42.19 6.20 -20.11
C VAL A 181 42.70 7.28 -21.08
N LEU A 182 41.87 8.30 -21.35
CA LEU A 182 42.27 9.38 -22.26
C LEU A 182 43.36 10.29 -21.67
N PHE A 183 43.36 10.54 -20.39
CA PHE A 183 44.44 11.25 -19.71
C PHE A 183 45.74 10.46 -19.79
N GLY A 184 45.65 9.14 -19.50
CA GLY A 184 46.80 8.25 -19.61
C GLY A 184 47.35 8.14 -21.03
N ALA A 185 46.50 8.22 -22.05
CA ALA A 185 46.92 8.23 -23.46
C ALA A 185 47.63 9.54 -23.86
N SER A 186 47.29 10.67 -23.22
CA SER A 186 48.00 11.94 -23.42
C SER A 186 49.30 11.98 -22.63
N ASP A 187 49.27 11.77 -21.33
CA ASP A 187 50.41 11.53 -20.44
C ASP A 187 49.89 10.90 -19.12
N ILE A 188 50.56 9.83 -18.67
CA ILE A 188 50.17 9.08 -17.46
C ILE A 188 50.14 9.95 -16.21
N ARG A 189 50.91 11.02 -16.14
CA ARG A 189 50.97 11.94 -15.01
C ARG A 189 49.68 12.72 -14.83
N LEU A 190 48.90 12.94 -15.89
CA LEU A 190 47.58 13.58 -15.85
C LEU A 190 46.52 12.69 -15.16
N SER A 191 46.69 11.37 -15.22
CA SER A 191 45.77 10.44 -14.54
C SER A 191 45.96 10.41 -13.02
N ILE A 192 47.14 10.81 -12.50
CA ILE A 192 47.47 10.75 -11.07
C ILE A 192 46.49 11.62 -10.22
N PRO A 193 46.26 12.92 -10.52
CA PRO A 193 45.32 13.73 -9.78
C PRO A 193 43.90 13.17 -9.79
N MET A 194 43.49 12.55 -10.90
CA MET A 194 42.14 11.93 -11.00
C MET A 194 41.99 10.73 -10.07
N ILE A 195 43.03 9.89 -9.96
CA ILE A 195 42.97 8.75 -9.03
C ILE A 195 42.91 9.23 -7.59
N PHE A 196 43.71 10.24 -7.21
CA PHE A 196 43.68 10.83 -5.88
C PHE A 196 42.32 11.50 -5.60
N TRP A 197 41.77 12.21 -6.57
CA TRP A 197 40.43 12.79 -6.49
C TRP A 197 39.37 11.72 -6.25
N PHE A 198 39.40 10.63 -7.01
CA PHE A 198 38.45 9.54 -6.86
C PHE A 198 38.53 8.88 -5.47
N LEU A 199 39.74 8.60 -5.00
CA LEU A 199 39.95 8.05 -3.65
C LEU A 199 39.45 9.01 -2.56
N GLY A 200 39.77 10.31 -2.70
CA GLY A 200 39.26 11.35 -1.81
C GLY A 200 37.73 11.46 -1.84
N TYR A 201 37.15 11.42 -3.03
CA TYR A 201 35.69 11.43 -3.22
C TYR A 201 35.03 10.24 -2.53
N VAL A 202 35.54 9.03 -2.76
CA VAL A 202 35.03 7.81 -2.11
C VAL A 202 35.20 7.89 -0.59
N ALA A 203 36.33 8.38 -0.09
CA ALA A 203 36.54 8.56 1.36
C ALA A 203 35.55 9.53 2.00
N VAL A 204 35.27 10.65 1.34
CA VAL A 204 34.25 11.62 1.78
C VAL A 204 32.87 10.98 1.77
N MET A 205 32.49 10.25 0.73
CA MET A 205 31.20 9.55 0.66
C MET A 205 31.06 8.51 1.76
N LEU A 206 32.06 7.67 1.99
CA LEU A 206 32.04 6.66 3.05
C LEU A 206 31.95 7.28 4.46
N TYR A 207 32.47 8.50 4.64
CA TYR A 207 32.36 9.21 5.92
C TYR A 207 31.00 9.86 6.13
N PHE A 208 30.45 10.53 5.13
CA PHE A 208 29.23 11.34 5.29
C PHE A 208 27.93 10.56 5.09
N ILE A 209 27.88 9.63 4.11
CA ILE A 209 26.63 8.92 3.77
C ILE A 209 26.04 8.18 4.98
N PRO A 210 26.78 7.37 5.75
CA PRO A 210 26.21 6.66 6.90
C PRO A 210 25.67 7.63 7.97
N ARG A 211 26.30 8.79 8.15
CA ARG A 211 25.87 9.82 9.10
C ARG A 211 24.59 10.51 8.66
N ILE A 212 24.49 10.84 7.39
CA ILE A 212 23.27 11.41 6.80
C ILE A 212 22.14 10.39 6.91
N GLN A 213 22.40 9.11 6.65
CA GLN A 213 21.41 8.05 6.75
C GLN A 213 20.80 7.94 8.15
N VAL A 214 21.61 7.96 9.20
CA VAL A 214 21.11 7.93 10.59
C VAL A 214 20.20 9.12 10.88
N ILE A 215 20.62 10.34 10.52
CA ILE A 215 19.80 11.54 10.75
C ILE A 215 18.54 11.52 9.86
N SER A 216 18.62 10.99 8.65
CA SER A 216 17.45 10.84 7.77
C SER A 216 16.41 9.88 8.36
N MET A 217 16.84 8.82 9.06
CA MET A 217 15.92 7.93 9.79
C MET A 217 15.22 8.67 10.94
N GLU A 218 15.98 9.39 11.78
CA GLU A 218 15.42 10.22 12.85
C GLU A 218 14.44 11.28 12.29
N GLN A 219 14.79 11.88 11.16
CA GLN A 219 13.94 12.87 10.47
C GLN A 219 12.65 12.22 9.95
N ALA A 220 12.71 11.01 9.40
CA ALA A 220 11.54 10.26 8.92
C ALA A 220 10.60 9.94 10.08
N GLU A 221 11.14 9.53 11.23
CA GLU A 221 10.37 9.26 12.46
C GLU A 221 9.71 10.53 13.00
N ALA A 222 10.45 11.63 13.10
CA ALA A 222 9.91 12.91 13.52
C ALA A 222 8.81 13.44 12.57
N ARG A 223 9.00 13.29 11.26
CA ARG A 223 7.99 13.62 10.25
C ARG A 223 6.72 12.78 10.42
N SER A 224 6.88 11.48 10.65
CA SER A 224 5.76 10.56 10.89
C SER A 224 4.97 10.96 12.14
N MET A 225 5.67 11.33 13.22
CA MET A 225 5.05 11.82 14.46
C MET A 225 4.25 13.10 14.22
N VAL A 226 4.80 14.08 13.51
CA VAL A 226 4.08 15.33 13.16
C VAL A 226 2.84 15.01 12.33
N THR A 227 2.99 14.17 11.32
CA THR A 227 1.85 13.75 10.48
C THR A 227 0.78 13.07 11.33
N GLY A 228 1.16 12.16 12.23
CA GLY A 228 0.25 11.50 13.16
C GLY A 228 -0.53 12.48 14.04
N ARG A 229 0.14 13.48 14.64
CA ARG A 229 -0.52 14.53 15.45
C ARG A 229 -1.53 15.35 14.65
N ILE A 230 -1.16 15.75 13.43
CA ILE A 230 -2.06 16.54 12.55
C ILE A 230 -3.26 15.71 12.11
N VAL A 231 -3.04 14.45 11.72
CA VAL A 231 -4.12 13.53 11.32
C VAL A 231 -5.07 13.27 12.48
N ASP A 232 -4.55 13.08 13.70
CA ASP A 232 -5.37 12.89 14.90
C ASP A 232 -6.26 14.10 15.17
N SER A 233 -5.69 15.32 15.18
CA SER A 233 -6.44 16.57 15.36
C SER A 233 -7.54 16.74 14.29
N TYR A 234 -7.25 16.42 13.02
CA TYR A 234 -8.22 16.57 11.93
C TYR A 234 -9.30 15.49 11.94
N THR A 235 -8.94 14.26 12.29
CA THR A 235 -9.90 13.17 12.43
C THR A 235 -10.88 13.46 13.56
N ASN A 236 -10.39 14.02 14.66
CA ASN A 236 -11.18 14.38 15.84
C ASN A 236 -11.58 15.86 15.88
N ILE A 237 -11.67 16.53 14.72
CA ILE A 237 -11.89 17.98 14.64
C ILE A 237 -13.15 18.43 15.36
N THR A 238 -14.19 17.62 15.37
CA THR A 238 -15.44 17.92 16.10
C THR A 238 -15.17 18.03 17.59
N THR A 239 -14.40 17.11 18.17
CA THR A 239 -13.99 17.14 19.58
C THR A 239 -13.16 18.39 19.88
N VAL A 240 -12.14 18.67 19.06
CA VAL A 240 -11.31 19.88 19.21
C VAL A 240 -12.13 21.15 19.20
N LYS A 241 -13.13 21.23 18.29
CA LYS A 241 -14.02 22.38 18.18
C LYS A 241 -15.01 22.49 19.35
N MET A 242 -15.55 21.34 19.80
CA MET A 242 -16.51 21.31 20.92
C MET A 242 -15.87 21.77 22.24
N PHE A 243 -14.64 21.38 22.51
CA PHE A 243 -13.96 21.75 23.75
C PHE A 243 -13.19 23.07 23.66
N ALA A 244 -13.21 23.76 22.52
CA ALA A 244 -12.55 25.04 22.26
C ALA A 244 -11.03 25.06 22.54
N HIS A 245 -10.34 23.91 22.44
CA HIS A 245 -8.92 23.74 22.73
C HIS A 245 -8.00 23.95 21.52
N SER A 246 -8.40 24.79 20.57
CA SER A 246 -7.63 25.07 19.35
C SER A 246 -6.20 25.52 19.62
N ASP A 247 -5.96 26.29 20.68
CA ASP A 247 -4.62 26.79 21.03
C ASP A 247 -3.72 25.67 21.58
N GLN A 248 -4.28 24.73 22.34
CA GLN A 248 -3.52 23.57 22.84
C GLN A 248 -3.12 22.65 21.69
N GLU A 249 -4.02 22.40 20.73
CA GLU A 249 -3.73 21.61 19.53
C GLU A 249 -2.67 22.27 18.64
N GLN A 250 -2.72 23.61 18.47
CA GLN A 250 -1.68 24.35 17.77
C GLN A 250 -0.32 24.20 18.46
N GLN A 251 -0.28 24.28 19.80
CA GLN A 251 0.96 24.14 20.54
C GLN A 251 1.49 22.71 20.50
N TYR A 252 0.62 21.71 20.54
CA TYR A 252 0.98 20.28 20.40
C TYR A 252 1.56 19.97 19.02
N ALA A 253 0.96 20.48 17.96
CA ALA A 253 1.47 20.37 16.60
C ALA A 253 2.82 21.12 16.44
N LYS A 254 2.93 22.35 16.99
CA LYS A 254 4.15 23.15 16.97
C LYS A 254 5.33 22.45 17.62
N GLN A 255 5.16 21.86 18.79
CA GLN A 255 6.22 21.09 19.45
C GLN A 255 6.72 19.93 18.57
N GLY A 256 5.82 19.21 17.90
CA GLY A 256 6.21 18.18 16.93
C GLY A 256 7.01 18.74 15.76
N MET A 257 6.56 19.87 15.22
CA MET A 257 7.25 20.57 14.12
C MET A 257 8.63 21.08 14.53
N GLU A 258 8.80 21.58 15.76
CA GLU A 258 10.10 22.01 16.29
C GLU A 258 11.09 20.85 16.39
N ILE A 259 10.65 19.66 16.87
CA ILE A 259 11.47 18.44 16.91
C ILE A 259 11.87 18.03 15.49
N PHE A 260 10.92 18.03 14.55
CA PHE A 260 11.21 17.72 13.15
C PHE A 260 12.20 18.74 12.55
N LEU A 261 12.02 20.02 12.80
CA LEU A 261 12.89 21.10 12.30
C LEU A 261 14.33 20.96 12.80
N ASP A 262 14.53 20.54 14.06
CA ASP A 262 15.88 20.29 14.58
C ASP A 262 16.59 19.17 13.80
N THR A 263 15.88 18.09 13.47
CA THR A 263 16.46 17.03 12.64
C THR A 263 16.83 17.54 11.24
N VAL A 264 15.99 18.41 10.64
CA VAL A 264 16.29 19.06 9.36
C VAL A 264 17.56 19.90 9.46
N TYR A 265 17.69 20.72 10.50
CA TYR A 265 18.90 21.52 10.69
C TYR A 265 20.15 20.68 10.86
N ARG A 266 20.09 19.59 11.62
CA ARG A 266 21.22 18.67 11.78
C ARG A 266 21.62 18.03 10.44
N GLN A 267 20.65 17.60 9.63
CA GLN A 267 20.90 17.06 8.30
C GLN A 267 21.53 18.12 7.38
N MET A 268 20.96 19.33 7.34
CA MET A 268 21.44 20.39 6.45
C MET A 268 22.86 20.85 6.81
N ARG A 269 23.24 20.85 8.08
CA ARG A 269 24.64 21.10 8.49
C ARG A 269 25.60 20.08 7.90
N LEU A 270 25.25 18.77 7.96
CA LEU A 270 26.08 17.73 7.36
C LEU A 270 26.14 17.86 5.83
N VAL A 271 25.02 18.13 5.18
CA VAL A 271 24.96 18.32 3.73
C VAL A 271 25.82 19.52 3.31
N THR A 272 25.75 20.63 4.06
CA THR A 272 26.59 21.81 3.78
C THR A 272 28.08 21.51 3.90
N VAL A 273 28.50 20.80 4.95
CA VAL A 273 29.92 20.40 5.12
C VAL A 273 30.33 19.43 4.01
N LEU A 274 29.48 18.47 3.65
CA LEU A 274 29.75 17.53 2.55
C LEU A 274 29.90 18.25 1.21
N THR A 275 28.97 19.13 0.83
CA THR A 275 29.05 19.87 -0.44
C THR A 275 30.28 20.77 -0.49
N THR A 276 30.65 21.39 0.64
CA THR A 276 31.87 22.18 0.74
C THR A 276 33.13 21.31 0.58
N ALA A 277 33.19 20.14 1.23
CA ALA A 277 34.30 19.22 1.09
C ALA A 277 34.45 18.73 -0.35
N LEU A 278 33.34 18.40 -1.03
CA LEU A 278 33.36 18.03 -2.45
C LEU A 278 33.84 19.19 -3.34
N SER A 279 33.38 20.41 -3.09
CA SER A 279 33.83 21.60 -3.83
C SER A 279 35.33 21.83 -3.68
N ILE A 280 35.90 21.62 -2.48
CA ILE A 280 37.35 21.72 -2.25
C ILE A 280 38.10 20.63 -3.04
N ILE A 281 37.64 19.38 -3.00
CA ILE A 281 38.26 18.26 -3.71
C ILE A 281 38.18 18.50 -5.22
N ASN A 282 37.06 18.99 -5.74
CA ASN A 282 36.89 19.32 -7.15
C ASN A 282 37.82 20.48 -7.59
N GLY A 283 37.90 21.53 -6.75
CA GLY A 283 38.84 22.64 -6.99
C GLY A 283 40.30 22.20 -6.98
N LEU A 284 40.68 21.29 -6.07
CA LEU A 284 42.01 20.70 -6.03
C LEU A 284 42.30 19.85 -7.29
N LEU A 285 41.32 19.10 -7.79
CA LEU A 285 41.46 18.36 -9.04
C LEU A 285 41.71 19.33 -10.20
N LEU A 286 40.86 20.35 -10.36
CA LEU A 286 41.02 21.34 -11.44
C LEU A 286 42.37 22.03 -11.39
N PHE A 287 42.76 22.52 -10.20
CA PHE A 287 44.06 23.16 -10.02
C PHE A 287 45.23 22.23 -10.34
N SER A 288 45.20 20.99 -9.82
CA SER A 288 46.29 20.02 -10.01
C SER A 288 46.44 19.61 -11.48
N VAL A 289 45.33 19.33 -12.17
CA VAL A 289 45.33 18.98 -13.58
C VAL A 289 45.83 20.16 -14.43
N ALA A 290 45.37 21.37 -14.16
CA ALA A 290 45.82 22.58 -14.86
C ALA A 290 47.34 22.82 -14.66
N ALA A 291 47.79 22.74 -13.39
CA ALA A 291 49.22 22.96 -13.07
C ALA A 291 50.14 21.91 -13.74
N ILE A 292 49.76 20.62 -13.66
CA ILE A 292 50.51 19.54 -14.30
C ILE A 292 50.45 19.70 -15.83
N SER A 293 49.31 20.05 -16.40
CA SER A 293 49.18 20.26 -17.85
C SER A 293 50.10 21.39 -18.33
N ILE A 294 50.12 22.53 -17.61
CA ILE A 294 51.03 23.64 -17.96
C ILE A 294 52.49 23.22 -17.85
N TRP A 295 52.87 22.50 -16.80
CA TRP A 295 54.22 22.02 -16.61
C TRP A 295 54.65 21.04 -17.73
N LEU A 296 53.77 20.09 -18.12
CA LEU A 296 54.03 19.16 -19.23
C LEU A 296 54.12 19.88 -20.58
N TRP A 297 53.29 20.90 -20.78
CA TRP A 297 53.32 21.72 -21.98
C TRP A 297 54.62 22.51 -22.09
N GLN A 298 55.10 23.12 -21.00
CA GLN A 298 56.42 23.79 -20.97
C GLN A 298 57.57 22.82 -21.31
N ALA A 299 57.43 21.55 -20.91
CA ALA A 299 58.38 20.50 -21.24
C ALA A 299 58.16 19.94 -22.68
N SER A 300 57.24 20.47 -23.47
CA SER A 300 56.90 20.04 -24.83
C SER A 300 56.41 18.57 -24.89
N LEU A 301 55.85 18.04 -23.80
CA LEU A 301 55.37 16.66 -23.71
C LEU A 301 53.90 16.53 -24.12
N ILE A 302 53.13 17.60 -24.02
CA ILE A 302 51.74 17.65 -24.44
C ILE A 302 51.43 18.89 -25.27
N THR A 303 50.33 18.87 -26.03
CA THR A 303 49.87 19.97 -26.87
C THR A 303 49.00 20.97 -26.12
N THR A 304 48.76 22.14 -26.69
CA THR A 304 47.82 23.13 -26.16
C THR A 304 46.40 22.59 -26.13
N GLY A 305 46.02 21.79 -27.13
CA GLY A 305 44.73 21.13 -27.18
C GLY A 305 44.54 20.08 -26.09
N ALA A 306 45.64 19.40 -25.69
CA ALA A 306 45.58 18.48 -24.55
C ALA A 306 45.24 19.22 -23.23
N ILE A 307 45.73 20.46 -23.03
CA ILE A 307 45.36 21.30 -21.88
C ILE A 307 43.86 21.62 -21.92
N ALA A 308 43.35 22.09 -23.08
CA ALA A 308 41.94 22.46 -23.24
C ALA A 308 41.02 21.25 -22.99
N PHE A 309 41.41 20.08 -23.54
CA PHE A 309 40.72 18.82 -23.31
C PHE A 309 40.70 18.44 -21.80
N ALA A 310 41.86 18.49 -21.14
CA ALA A 310 41.98 18.10 -19.75
C ALA A 310 41.12 18.98 -18.82
N ILE A 311 41.18 20.30 -19.00
CA ILE A 311 40.38 21.25 -18.22
C ILE A 311 38.86 21.03 -18.49
N GLY A 312 38.47 20.91 -19.76
CA GLY A 312 37.08 20.69 -20.14
C GLY A 312 36.49 19.40 -19.53
N LEU A 313 37.26 18.31 -19.53
CA LEU A 313 36.85 17.03 -18.98
C LEU A 313 36.76 17.09 -17.45
N VAL A 314 37.67 17.78 -16.76
CA VAL A 314 37.57 17.98 -15.30
C VAL A 314 36.36 18.81 -14.93
N MET A 315 36.06 19.89 -15.66
CA MET A 315 34.83 20.68 -15.42
C MET A 315 33.53 19.84 -15.61
N ARG A 316 33.54 18.94 -16.58
CA ARG A 316 32.41 18.00 -16.77
C ARG A 316 32.27 17.04 -15.60
N LEU A 317 33.38 16.47 -15.11
CA LEU A 317 33.40 15.59 -13.94
C LEU A 317 32.94 16.33 -12.66
N GLU A 318 33.31 17.60 -12.50
CA GLU A 318 32.82 18.44 -11.40
C GLU A 318 31.29 18.54 -11.41
N GLY A 319 30.68 18.85 -12.56
CA GLY A 319 29.22 18.88 -12.70
C GLY A 319 28.55 17.55 -12.36
N MET A 320 29.16 16.44 -12.77
CA MET A 320 28.67 15.09 -12.45
C MET A 320 28.81 14.76 -10.96
N SER A 321 29.85 15.24 -10.29
CA SER A 321 30.08 15.01 -8.86
C SER A 321 28.91 15.44 -7.96
N GLN A 322 28.27 16.55 -8.28
CA GLN A 322 27.08 17.02 -7.55
C GLN A 322 25.85 16.12 -7.82
N THR A 323 25.66 15.70 -9.07
CA THR A 323 24.57 14.77 -9.43
C THR A 323 24.72 13.43 -8.69
N ILE A 324 25.95 12.89 -8.62
CA ILE A 324 26.25 11.64 -7.92
C ILE A 324 25.75 11.68 -6.45
N LEU A 325 25.98 12.80 -5.77
CA LEU A 325 25.56 12.95 -4.37
C LEU A 325 24.05 12.77 -4.20
N TRP A 326 23.26 13.42 -5.04
CA TRP A 326 21.81 13.35 -4.97
C TRP A 326 21.28 11.97 -5.36
N GLU A 327 21.86 11.37 -6.39
CA GLU A 327 21.45 10.04 -6.88
C GLU A 327 21.79 8.93 -5.89
N ILE A 328 22.97 8.98 -5.26
CA ILE A 328 23.33 8.02 -4.21
C ILE A 328 22.43 8.20 -2.98
N SER A 329 22.15 9.44 -2.58
CA SER A 329 21.24 9.70 -1.47
C SER A 329 19.83 9.18 -1.77
N GLY A 330 19.31 9.45 -2.96
CA GLY A 330 18.02 8.92 -3.43
C GLY A 330 18.00 7.39 -3.52
N LEU A 331 19.10 6.77 -3.92
CA LEU A 331 19.21 5.30 -3.95
C LEU A 331 19.07 4.69 -2.54
N PHE A 332 19.73 5.27 -1.52
CA PHE A 332 19.60 4.79 -0.14
C PHE A 332 18.18 5.02 0.42
N GLU A 333 17.56 6.15 0.13
CA GLU A 333 16.17 6.41 0.49
C GLU A 333 15.23 5.37 -0.15
N ASN A 334 15.39 5.13 -1.45
CA ASN A 334 14.60 4.12 -2.18
C ASN A 334 14.82 2.71 -1.63
N ILE A 335 16.05 2.33 -1.26
CA ILE A 335 16.34 1.05 -0.61
C ILE A 335 15.60 0.94 0.72
N GLY A 336 15.57 2.01 1.53
CA GLY A 336 14.80 2.06 2.77
C GLY A 336 13.30 1.85 2.55
N ILE A 337 12.73 2.55 1.57
CA ILE A 337 11.32 2.41 1.16
C ILE A 337 11.02 0.97 0.70
N VAL A 338 11.92 0.36 -0.07
CA VAL A 338 11.76 -1.03 -0.53
C VAL A 338 11.83 -2.00 0.64
N GLN A 339 12.72 -1.77 1.61
CA GLN A 339 12.84 -2.62 2.80
C GLN A 339 11.55 -2.58 3.64
N ASP A 340 11.01 -1.39 3.94
CA ASP A 340 9.72 -1.22 4.63
C ASP A 340 8.56 -1.87 3.85
N GLY A 341 8.61 -1.81 2.52
CA GLY A 341 7.65 -2.46 1.65
C GLY A 341 7.73 -3.99 1.65
N ILE A 342 8.93 -4.56 1.74
CA ILE A 342 9.14 -6.01 1.85
C ILE A 342 8.43 -6.54 3.09
N ASP A 343 8.59 -5.88 4.24
CA ASP A 343 7.97 -6.27 5.50
C ASP A 343 6.45 -6.29 5.46
N THR A 344 5.85 -5.51 4.54
CA THR A 344 4.39 -5.49 4.33
C THR A 344 3.96 -6.45 3.22
N ILE A 345 4.63 -6.43 2.06
CA ILE A 345 4.17 -7.11 0.83
C ILE A 345 4.58 -8.58 0.80
N SER A 346 5.71 -8.96 1.43
CA SER A 346 6.26 -10.32 1.36
C SER A 346 5.76 -11.25 2.48
N ASN A 347 4.77 -10.81 3.28
CA ASN A 347 4.17 -11.64 4.30
C ASN A 347 3.48 -12.87 3.71
N ASP A 348 3.56 -13.99 4.41
CA ASP A 348 2.83 -15.20 4.04
C ASP A 348 1.33 -14.96 4.13
N ILE A 349 0.58 -15.52 3.18
CA ILE A 349 -0.87 -15.59 3.28
C ILE A 349 -1.18 -16.60 4.38
N ALA A 350 -1.79 -16.13 5.48
CA ALA A 350 -2.04 -16.95 6.66
C ALA A 350 -3.05 -18.07 6.36
N ILE A 351 -4.13 -17.75 5.64
CA ILE A 351 -5.21 -18.70 5.35
C ILE A 351 -5.20 -18.99 3.86
N LYS A 352 -4.78 -20.21 3.50
CA LYS A 352 -4.70 -20.67 2.10
C LYS A 352 -5.71 -21.75 1.82
N ASP A 353 -6.28 -21.70 0.62
CA ASP A 353 -7.04 -22.85 0.13
C ASP A 353 -6.06 -23.99 -0.20
N THR A 354 -6.47 -25.22 0.09
CA THR A 354 -5.71 -26.41 -0.30
C THR A 354 -5.71 -26.55 -1.81
N ALA A 355 -4.67 -27.15 -2.38
CA ALA A 355 -4.60 -27.38 -3.83
C ALA A 355 -5.76 -28.24 -4.37
N THR A 356 -6.41 -29.00 -3.47
CA THR A 356 -7.55 -29.89 -3.75
C THR A 356 -8.88 -29.29 -3.31
N ALA A 357 -8.91 -28.01 -2.88
CA ALA A 357 -10.12 -27.36 -2.41
C ALA A 357 -11.23 -27.40 -3.46
N LYS A 358 -12.39 -27.91 -3.04
CA LYS A 358 -13.59 -28.02 -3.89
C LYS A 358 -14.49 -26.80 -3.66
N ALA A 359 -15.43 -26.60 -4.56
CA ALA A 359 -16.50 -25.65 -4.31
C ALA A 359 -17.46 -26.21 -3.25
N LEU A 360 -17.81 -25.40 -2.23
CA LEU A 360 -18.85 -25.78 -1.27
C LEU A 360 -20.21 -25.84 -1.97
N ASN A 361 -20.92 -26.96 -1.81
CA ASN A 361 -22.28 -27.12 -2.30
C ASN A 361 -23.23 -27.25 -1.13
N VAL A 362 -24.03 -26.21 -0.87
CA VAL A 362 -25.02 -26.19 0.20
C VAL A 362 -26.36 -26.63 -0.35
N SER A 363 -26.87 -27.79 0.16
CA SER A 363 -28.16 -28.35 -0.23
C SER A 363 -29.24 -28.17 0.84
N ARG A 364 -28.84 -28.21 2.10
CA ARG A 364 -29.74 -28.11 3.26
C ARG A 364 -29.35 -26.97 4.20
N GLY A 365 -28.08 -26.62 4.25
CA GLY A 365 -27.55 -25.58 5.14
C GLY A 365 -27.44 -26.01 6.60
N GLU A 366 -27.23 -27.29 6.87
CA GLU A 366 -26.91 -27.81 8.20
C GLU A 366 -25.48 -27.40 8.58
N ILE A 367 -25.27 -26.92 9.82
CA ILE A 367 -23.96 -26.48 10.29
C ILE A 367 -23.57 -27.26 11.55
N GLN A 368 -22.35 -27.77 11.59
CA GLN A 368 -21.84 -28.53 12.73
C GLN A 368 -20.47 -27.97 13.17
N PHE A 369 -20.40 -27.61 14.45
CA PHE A 369 -19.14 -27.28 15.14
C PHE A 369 -18.80 -28.48 16.02
N ASN A 370 -17.65 -29.11 15.80
CA ASN A 370 -17.22 -30.32 16.50
C ASN A 370 -15.98 -30.04 17.32
N GLU A 371 -16.14 -29.89 18.65
CA GLU A 371 -15.08 -29.69 19.64
C GLU A 371 -14.06 -28.61 19.25
N ILE A 372 -14.55 -27.49 18.71
CA ILE A 372 -13.70 -26.41 18.21
C ILE A 372 -13.03 -25.66 19.35
N SER A 373 -11.72 -25.38 19.19
CA SER A 373 -10.97 -24.50 20.09
C SER A 373 -10.21 -23.45 19.31
N PHE A 374 -10.17 -22.24 19.83
CA PHE A 374 -9.53 -21.11 19.17
C PHE A 374 -9.04 -20.04 20.16
N ASP A 375 -7.86 -19.48 19.89
CA ASP A 375 -7.36 -18.23 20.43
C ASP A 375 -6.76 -17.35 19.31
N TYR A 376 -6.69 -16.02 19.53
CA TYR A 376 -6.14 -15.08 18.55
C TYR A 376 -4.60 -15.05 18.53
N GLY A 377 -3.92 -15.94 19.27
CA GLY A 377 -2.45 -15.95 19.39
C GLY A 377 -1.92 -14.83 20.31
N LYS A 378 -0.61 -14.80 20.49
CA LYS A 378 0.07 -13.75 21.26
C LYS A 378 0.51 -12.60 20.36
N PRO A 379 0.38 -11.34 20.80
CA PRO A 379 1.25 -10.27 20.30
C PRO A 379 2.71 -10.67 20.58
N GLN A 380 3.58 -10.52 19.59
CA GLN A 380 4.98 -11.01 19.63
C GLN A 380 5.84 -10.52 20.83
N ASN A 381 5.33 -9.63 21.67
CA ASN A 381 6.09 -8.95 22.73
C ASN A 381 5.56 -9.16 24.17
N GLU A 382 4.57 -10.01 24.41
CA GLU A 382 4.06 -10.20 25.78
C GLU A 382 4.18 -11.65 26.25
N HIS A 383 4.79 -11.84 27.45
CA HIS A 383 4.91 -13.12 28.16
C HIS A 383 3.59 -13.57 28.84
N VAL A 384 2.44 -13.08 28.40
CA VAL A 384 1.13 -13.47 28.93
C VAL A 384 0.65 -14.75 28.20
N ALA A 385 0.17 -15.73 28.95
CA ALA A 385 -0.41 -16.94 28.37
C ALA A 385 -1.64 -16.56 27.51
N SER A 386 -1.73 -17.07 26.26
CA SER A 386 -2.92 -16.88 25.44
C SER A 386 -4.12 -17.51 26.14
N VAL A 387 -5.20 -16.75 26.29
CA VAL A 387 -6.44 -17.28 26.85
C VAL A 387 -7.31 -17.76 25.70
N ALA A 388 -7.64 -19.05 25.69
CA ALA A 388 -8.54 -19.61 24.68
C ALA A 388 -9.89 -18.87 24.69
N VAL A 389 -10.24 -18.29 23.55
CA VAL A 389 -11.50 -17.54 23.35
C VAL A 389 -12.67 -18.49 23.13
N ILE A 390 -12.44 -19.63 22.44
CA ILE A 390 -13.39 -20.73 22.27
C ILE A 390 -12.72 -21.99 22.83
N LYS A 391 -13.48 -22.78 23.61
CA LYS A 391 -12.95 -23.93 24.36
C LYS A 391 -13.79 -25.19 24.11
N ALA A 392 -13.30 -26.10 23.27
CA ALA A 392 -13.92 -27.38 22.94
C ALA A 392 -15.46 -27.27 22.69
N LEU A 393 -15.89 -26.22 21.96
CA LEU A 393 -17.29 -25.92 21.71
C LEU A 393 -17.84 -26.88 20.66
N SER A 394 -18.97 -27.52 20.98
CA SER A 394 -19.75 -28.35 20.08
C SER A 394 -21.16 -27.78 19.92
N LEU A 395 -21.61 -27.58 18.67
CA LEU A 395 -22.93 -27.05 18.35
C LEU A 395 -23.39 -27.59 17.01
N ALA A 396 -24.59 -28.15 16.96
CA ALA A 396 -25.28 -28.51 15.72
C ALA A 396 -26.45 -27.57 15.46
N ILE A 397 -26.57 -27.08 14.23
CA ILE A 397 -27.66 -26.22 13.75
C ILE A 397 -28.32 -26.94 12.59
N ASN A 398 -29.60 -27.24 12.74
CA ASN A 398 -30.32 -27.98 11.72
C ASN A 398 -30.64 -27.12 10.48
N SER A 399 -30.91 -27.81 9.36
CA SER A 399 -31.35 -27.14 8.12
C SER A 399 -32.58 -26.25 8.37
N GLY A 400 -32.51 -24.99 7.98
CA GLY A 400 -33.57 -24.01 8.12
C GLY A 400 -33.84 -23.55 9.55
N GLU A 401 -33.07 -24.01 10.54
CA GLU A 401 -33.18 -23.59 11.94
C GLU A 401 -32.69 -22.15 12.13
N LYS A 402 -33.38 -21.36 12.93
CA LYS A 402 -33.00 -20.00 13.32
C LYS A 402 -32.51 -20.01 14.76
N ILE A 403 -31.20 -19.83 14.96
CA ILE A 403 -30.61 -19.77 16.28
C ILE A 403 -30.20 -18.37 16.67
N GLY A 404 -30.43 -18.03 17.96
CA GLY A 404 -29.93 -16.79 18.57
C GLY A 404 -28.74 -17.07 19.49
N ILE A 405 -27.60 -16.42 19.27
CA ILE A 405 -26.45 -16.51 20.17
C ILE A 405 -26.49 -15.33 21.12
N VAL A 406 -26.62 -15.60 22.44
CA VAL A 406 -26.69 -14.61 23.51
C VAL A 406 -25.55 -14.82 24.49
N GLY A 407 -25.05 -13.75 25.09
CA GLY A 407 -23.96 -13.85 26.08
C GLY A 407 -23.31 -12.49 26.36
N ARG A 408 -22.52 -12.43 27.41
CA ARG A 408 -21.80 -11.22 27.81
C ARG A 408 -20.81 -10.76 26.71
N SER A 409 -20.38 -9.49 26.76
CA SER A 409 -19.28 -9.03 25.92
C SER A 409 -18.01 -9.87 26.20
N GLY A 410 -17.31 -10.28 25.14
CA GLY A 410 -16.13 -11.15 25.29
C GLY A 410 -16.43 -12.66 25.41
N ALA A 411 -17.72 -13.10 25.38
CA ALA A 411 -18.08 -14.52 25.47
C ALA A 411 -17.69 -15.37 24.24
N GLY A 412 -17.19 -14.77 23.14
CA GLY A 412 -16.76 -15.48 21.91
C GLY A 412 -17.78 -15.49 20.78
N LYS A 413 -18.90 -14.77 20.87
CA LYS A 413 -19.99 -14.77 19.86
C LYS A 413 -19.51 -14.38 18.46
N SER A 414 -18.89 -13.21 18.32
CA SER A 414 -18.35 -12.73 17.01
C SER A 414 -17.19 -13.60 16.53
N THR A 415 -16.42 -14.19 17.45
CA THR A 415 -15.34 -15.13 17.12
C THR A 415 -15.91 -16.39 16.46
N LEU A 416 -17.01 -16.95 16.98
CA LEU A 416 -17.67 -18.11 16.39
C LEU A 416 -18.12 -17.84 14.94
N VAL A 417 -18.66 -16.67 14.68
CA VAL A 417 -19.05 -16.22 13.32
C VAL A 417 -17.82 -16.06 12.41
N ASN A 418 -16.75 -15.45 12.90
CA ASN A 418 -15.52 -15.27 12.14
C ASN A 418 -14.85 -16.61 11.77
N LEU A 419 -14.93 -17.61 12.66
CA LEU A 419 -14.48 -18.97 12.38
C LEU A 419 -15.31 -19.66 11.32
N LEU A 420 -16.65 -19.51 11.35
CA LEU A 420 -17.56 -20.05 10.33
C LEU A 420 -17.27 -19.45 8.93
N LEU A 421 -16.94 -18.14 8.87
CA LEU A 421 -16.53 -17.45 7.65
C LEU A 421 -15.09 -17.77 7.22
N ARG A 422 -14.39 -18.58 8.03
CA ARG A 422 -12.97 -18.90 7.84
C ARG A 422 -12.12 -17.64 7.66
N PHE A 423 -12.32 -16.65 8.53
CA PHE A 423 -11.41 -15.51 8.66
C PHE A 423 -10.17 -15.86 9.49
N TYR A 424 -10.26 -16.95 10.26
CA TYR A 424 -9.21 -17.59 11.05
C TYR A 424 -9.34 -19.11 10.92
N ASP A 425 -8.22 -19.83 10.95
CA ASP A 425 -8.21 -21.30 11.03
C ASP A 425 -8.23 -21.76 12.50
N LEU A 426 -8.87 -22.91 12.77
CA LEU A 426 -8.98 -23.49 14.12
C LEU A 426 -7.63 -24.05 14.61
N GLN A 427 -7.42 -24.02 15.95
CA GLN A 427 -6.33 -24.80 16.56
C GLN A 427 -6.69 -26.28 16.74
N SER A 428 -7.96 -26.59 17.03
CA SER A 428 -8.46 -27.96 17.10
C SER A 428 -9.95 -28.02 16.80
N GLY A 429 -10.44 -29.22 16.48
CA GLY A 429 -11.82 -29.44 16.07
C GLY A 429 -12.05 -29.20 14.58
N GLN A 430 -13.29 -29.20 14.15
CA GLN A 430 -13.68 -28.95 12.75
C GLN A 430 -15.05 -28.25 12.67
N ILE A 431 -15.27 -27.51 11.60
CA ILE A 431 -16.57 -26.92 11.25
C ILE A 431 -17.02 -27.50 9.91
N CYS A 432 -18.23 -28.06 9.88
CA CYS A 432 -18.80 -28.64 8.68
C CYS A 432 -20.10 -27.95 8.28
N ILE A 433 -20.31 -27.79 6.97
CA ILE A 433 -21.58 -27.38 6.36
C ILE A 433 -22.05 -28.50 5.44
N ASP A 434 -23.25 -29.07 5.68
CA ASP A 434 -23.77 -30.23 4.98
C ASP A 434 -22.74 -31.37 4.88
N ASN A 435 -22.08 -31.71 5.99
CA ASN A 435 -20.99 -32.69 6.14
C ASN A 435 -19.72 -32.38 5.32
N GLN A 436 -19.54 -31.17 4.80
CA GLN A 436 -18.34 -30.73 4.11
C GLN A 436 -17.50 -29.85 5.06
N ASP A 437 -16.25 -30.24 5.33
CA ASP A 437 -15.33 -29.44 6.16
C ASP A 437 -14.98 -28.13 5.46
N ILE A 438 -15.14 -27.00 6.16
CA ILE A 438 -14.84 -25.66 5.60
C ILE A 438 -13.36 -25.47 5.28
N THR A 439 -12.45 -26.30 5.78
CA THR A 439 -11.02 -26.25 5.47
C THR A 439 -10.68 -26.91 4.13
N GLU A 440 -11.53 -27.85 3.66
CA GLU A 440 -11.36 -28.58 2.41
C GLU A 440 -12.06 -27.90 1.21
N VAL A 441 -12.82 -26.83 1.46
CA VAL A 441 -13.49 -26.06 0.40
C VAL A 441 -12.82 -24.72 0.16
N SER A 442 -13.02 -24.12 -1.02
CA SER A 442 -12.47 -22.80 -1.31
C SER A 442 -13.16 -21.71 -0.49
N GLN A 443 -12.40 -20.78 0.07
CA GLN A 443 -12.92 -19.64 0.83
C GLN A 443 -13.96 -18.83 0.03
N HIS A 444 -13.73 -18.70 -1.28
CA HIS A 444 -14.64 -17.99 -2.17
C HIS A 444 -16.02 -18.68 -2.21
N SER A 445 -16.06 -20.02 -2.40
CA SER A 445 -17.32 -20.78 -2.44
C SER A 445 -18.01 -20.80 -1.08
N LEU A 446 -17.26 -20.94 0.01
CA LEU A 446 -17.78 -20.86 1.38
C LEU A 446 -18.50 -19.52 1.62
N ARG A 447 -17.80 -18.42 1.39
CA ARG A 447 -18.34 -17.08 1.63
C ARG A 447 -19.46 -16.70 0.65
N ALA A 448 -19.50 -17.30 -0.54
CA ALA A 448 -20.61 -17.13 -1.48
C ALA A 448 -21.93 -17.68 -0.92
N GLN A 449 -21.90 -18.78 -0.13
CA GLN A 449 -23.06 -19.44 0.45
C GLN A 449 -23.53 -18.83 1.78
N ILE A 450 -22.82 -17.83 2.30
CA ILE A 450 -23.16 -17.18 3.58
C ILE A 450 -23.43 -15.70 3.35
N GLY A 451 -24.63 -15.24 3.69
CA GLY A 451 -24.98 -13.82 3.76
C GLY A 451 -24.73 -13.29 5.17
N MET A 452 -24.10 -12.13 5.33
CA MET A 452 -23.88 -11.53 6.65
C MET A 452 -24.29 -10.07 6.67
N VAL A 453 -25.18 -9.73 7.61
CA VAL A 453 -25.51 -8.34 7.99
C VAL A 453 -24.68 -8.01 9.22
N THR A 454 -23.73 -7.09 9.07
CA THR A 454 -22.82 -6.66 10.15
C THR A 454 -23.42 -5.53 10.99
N GLN A 455 -22.96 -5.39 12.24
CA GLN A 455 -23.31 -4.29 13.14
C GLN A 455 -22.98 -2.93 12.52
N ASP A 456 -21.75 -2.77 12.05
CA ASP A 456 -21.30 -1.62 11.29
C ASP A 456 -21.55 -1.84 9.79
N THR A 457 -22.57 -1.18 9.27
CA THR A 457 -22.93 -1.24 7.85
C THR A 457 -22.02 -0.32 7.04
N SER A 458 -20.81 -0.77 6.73
CA SER A 458 -19.91 -0.04 5.83
C SER A 458 -20.35 -0.18 4.37
N LEU A 459 -20.44 0.96 3.70
CA LEU A 459 -20.65 1.02 2.26
C LEU A 459 -19.34 1.36 1.55
N LEU A 460 -19.15 0.78 0.39
CA LEU A 460 -18.00 1.10 -0.48
C LEU A 460 -18.21 2.51 -1.07
N HIS A 461 -17.13 3.27 -1.25
CA HIS A 461 -17.16 4.59 -1.89
C HIS A 461 -17.42 4.46 -3.40
N ARG A 462 -18.66 4.07 -3.72
CA ARG A 462 -19.13 3.80 -5.10
C ARG A 462 -20.59 4.24 -5.20
N SER A 463 -21.21 4.06 -6.37
CA SER A 463 -22.64 4.30 -6.54
C SER A 463 -23.48 3.39 -5.63
N VAL A 464 -24.72 3.80 -5.36
CA VAL A 464 -25.70 2.95 -4.65
C VAL A 464 -25.92 1.66 -5.42
N PHE A 465 -25.99 1.74 -6.76
CA PHE A 465 -26.10 0.59 -7.65
C PHE A 465 -24.98 -0.42 -7.42
N ASP A 466 -23.72 0.00 -7.46
CA ASP A 466 -22.56 -0.87 -7.25
C ASP A 466 -22.54 -1.46 -5.83
N ASN A 467 -22.98 -0.70 -4.83
CA ASN A 467 -23.05 -1.17 -3.47
C ASN A 467 -24.04 -2.31 -3.29
N ILE A 468 -25.20 -2.25 -3.92
CA ILE A 468 -26.21 -3.33 -3.85
C ILE A 468 -25.76 -4.50 -4.74
N ARG A 469 -25.33 -4.22 -5.97
CA ARG A 469 -24.86 -5.22 -6.95
C ARG A 469 -23.68 -6.04 -6.44
N TYR A 470 -22.93 -5.53 -5.48
CA TYR A 470 -21.82 -6.26 -4.85
C TYR A 470 -22.25 -7.61 -4.22
N GLY A 471 -23.54 -7.81 -3.96
CA GLY A 471 -24.11 -9.10 -3.56
C GLY A 471 -24.15 -10.13 -4.69
N ASN A 472 -24.29 -9.68 -5.95
CA ASN A 472 -24.31 -10.53 -7.15
C ASN A 472 -23.89 -9.71 -8.39
N ASP A 473 -22.65 -9.90 -8.86
CA ASP A 473 -22.06 -9.14 -9.96
C ASP A 473 -22.79 -9.29 -11.30
N ASN A 474 -23.57 -10.37 -11.47
CA ASN A 474 -24.34 -10.63 -12.69
C ASN A 474 -25.74 -10.00 -12.67
N ALA A 475 -26.15 -9.37 -11.55
CA ALA A 475 -27.47 -8.81 -11.40
C ALA A 475 -27.72 -7.60 -12.34
N SER A 476 -28.89 -7.55 -12.94
CA SER A 476 -29.38 -6.42 -13.72
C SER A 476 -29.81 -5.25 -12.81
N LEU A 477 -29.99 -4.07 -13.41
CA LEU A 477 -30.59 -2.92 -12.69
C LEU A 477 -32.00 -3.27 -12.14
N GLY A 478 -32.76 -4.07 -12.88
CA GLY A 478 -34.08 -4.53 -12.42
C GLY A 478 -34.00 -5.36 -11.14
N ASP A 479 -33.03 -6.26 -11.04
CA ASP A 479 -32.80 -7.10 -9.86
C ASP A 479 -32.37 -6.25 -8.66
N VAL A 480 -31.49 -5.27 -8.89
CA VAL A 480 -31.04 -4.30 -7.87
C VAL A 480 -32.21 -3.50 -7.33
N ILE A 481 -33.09 -2.98 -8.21
CA ILE A 481 -34.30 -2.25 -7.81
C ILE A 481 -35.27 -3.15 -7.05
N ALA A 482 -35.44 -4.40 -7.46
CA ALA A 482 -36.30 -5.36 -6.78
C ALA A 482 -35.78 -5.66 -5.36
N ALA A 483 -34.48 -5.86 -5.20
CA ALA A 483 -33.83 -6.04 -3.90
C ALA A 483 -33.96 -4.80 -3.01
N ALA A 484 -33.77 -3.60 -3.56
CA ALA A 484 -33.93 -2.34 -2.85
C ALA A 484 -35.39 -2.11 -2.38
N LYS A 485 -36.37 -2.47 -3.19
CA LYS A 485 -37.80 -2.43 -2.79
C LYS A 485 -38.10 -3.38 -1.64
N LYS A 486 -37.57 -4.62 -1.68
CA LYS A 486 -37.72 -5.59 -0.59
C LYS A 486 -37.06 -5.12 0.71
N ALA A 487 -36.02 -4.30 0.63
CA ALA A 487 -35.30 -3.71 1.74
C ALA A 487 -35.89 -2.34 2.18
N HIS A 488 -37.01 -1.91 1.65
CA HIS A 488 -37.60 -0.57 1.86
C HIS A 488 -36.59 0.58 1.60
N ALA A 489 -35.68 0.38 0.63
CA ALA A 489 -34.64 1.34 0.29
C ALA A 489 -34.94 2.16 -0.97
N HIS A 490 -35.83 1.68 -1.85
CA HIS A 490 -36.07 2.25 -3.17
C HIS A 490 -36.44 3.73 -3.13
N ASP A 491 -37.39 4.08 -2.27
CA ASP A 491 -38.01 5.41 -2.25
C ASP A 491 -36.96 6.48 -1.91
N PHE A 492 -36.21 6.31 -0.82
CA PHE A 492 -35.16 7.28 -0.49
C PHE A 492 -34.01 7.27 -1.49
N ILE A 493 -33.70 6.12 -2.13
CA ILE A 493 -32.63 6.05 -3.13
C ILE A 493 -32.96 6.95 -4.33
N THR A 494 -34.21 6.96 -4.81
CA THR A 494 -34.61 7.79 -5.95
C THR A 494 -34.43 9.29 -5.72
N ASP A 495 -34.48 9.74 -4.47
CA ASP A 495 -34.34 11.14 -4.06
C ASP A 495 -32.89 11.56 -3.79
N LEU A 496 -31.93 10.62 -3.87
CA LEU A 496 -30.52 10.92 -3.63
C LEU A 496 -29.93 11.73 -4.79
N GLU A 497 -29.13 12.72 -4.44
CA GLU A 497 -28.28 13.46 -5.36
C GLU A 497 -26.91 13.70 -4.71
N ASP A 498 -25.83 13.35 -5.41
CA ASP A 498 -24.46 13.58 -4.93
C ASP A 498 -23.91 14.96 -5.36
N LEU A 499 -22.75 15.34 -4.80
CA LEU A 499 -22.10 16.62 -5.11
C LEU A 499 -21.68 16.76 -6.59
N SER A 500 -21.64 15.67 -7.34
CA SER A 500 -21.33 15.65 -8.76
C SER A 500 -22.58 15.72 -9.66
N GLY A 501 -23.79 15.73 -9.05
CA GLY A 501 -25.08 15.77 -9.75
C GLY A 501 -25.59 14.41 -10.19
N ASN A 502 -24.95 13.29 -9.78
CA ASN A 502 -25.48 11.96 -10.05
C ASN A 502 -26.69 11.69 -9.14
N ARG A 503 -27.73 11.05 -9.69
CA ARG A 503 -29.03 10.87 -8.99
C ARG A 503 -29.40 9.41 -8.82
N GLY A 504 -30.20 9.15 -7.78
CA GLY A 504 -30.78 7.84 -7.53
C GLY A 504 -29.73 6.75 -7.32
N TYR A 505 -29.84 5.68 -8.07
CA TYR A 505 -28.93 4.54 -8.00
C TYR A 505 -27.50 4.87 -8.45
N GLU A 506 -27.31 5.90 -9.28
CA GLU A 506 -25.98 6.35 -9.73
C GLU A 506 -25.32 7.31 -8.72
N ALA A 507 -26.06 7.79 -7.71
CA ALA A 507 -25.48 8.65 -6.68
C ALA A 507 -24.40 7.90 -5.90
N HIS A 508 -23.21 8.52 -5.75
CA HIS A 508 -22.10 7.97 -5.00
C HIS A 508 -22.31 8.18 -3.50
N VAL A 509 -21.97 7.18 -2.71
CA VAL A 509 -22.05 7.20 -1.25
C VAL A 509 -20.65 7.12 -0.64
N GLY A 510 -20.45 7.66 0.59
CA GLY A 510 -19.17 7.65 1.27
C GLY A 510 -18.65 9.04 1.63
N GLU A 511 -17.34 9.20 1.93
CA GLU A 511 -16.76 10.44 2.48
C GLU A 511 -17.00 11.70 1.63
N ARG A 512 -17.07 11.55 0.30
CA ARG A 512 -17.31 12.66 -0.66
C ARG A 512 -18.64 12.53 -1.40
N GLY A 513 -19.45 11.54 -1.06
CA GLY A 513 -20.75 11.31 -1.66
C GLY A 513 -21.90 11.76 -0.73
N VAL A 514 -23.09 11.20 -0.99
CA VAL A 514 -24.27 11.47 -0.17
C VAL A 514 -24.05 10.97 1.26
N LYS A 515 -24.35 11.82 2.23
CA LYS A 515 -24.38 11.43 3.65
C LYS A 515 -25.69 10.70 3.94
N LEU A 516 -25.59 9.39 4.10
CA LEU A 516 -26.72 8.55 4.47
C LEU A 516 -26.88 8.46 5.99
N SER A 517 -28.13 8.38 6.46
CA SER A 517 -28.41 8.04 7.85
C SER A 517 -28.00 6.60 8.18
N GLY A 518 -27.88 6.24 9.46
CA GLY A 518 -27.61 4.86 9.88
C GLY A 518 -28.60 3.86 9.28
N GLY A 519 -29.88 4.16 9.35
CA GLY A 519 -30.95 3.32 8.80
C GLY A 519 -30.95 3.23 7.28
N GLN A 520 -30.56 4.28 6.56
CA GLN A 520 -30.41 4.24 5.11
C GLN A 520 -29.23 3.34 4.69
N ARG A 521 -28.07 3.45 5.36
CA ARG A 521 -26.93 2.56 5.13
C ARG A 521 -27.30 1.10 5.36
N GLN A 522 -28.03 0.83 6.45
CA GLN A 522 -28.44 -0.52 6.80
C GLN A 522 -29.40 -1.13 5.77
N ARG A 523 -30.39 -0.37 5.29
CA ARG A 523 -31.31 -0.84 4.23
C ARG A 523 -30.59 -1.14 2.92
N ILE A 524 -29.58 -0.35 2.54
CA ILE A 524 -28.72 -0.66 1.39
C ILE A 524 -27.93 -1.96 1.62
N ALA A 525 -27.38 -2.17 2.83
CA ALA A 525 -26.68 -3.40 3.17
C ALA A 525 -27.61 -4.63 3.17
N ILE A 526 -28.84 -4.48 3.66
CA ILE A 526 -29.87 -5.54 3.59
C ILE A 526 -30.24 -5.84 2.13
N ALA A 527 -30.41 -4.82 1.28
CA ALA A 527 -30.66 -5.00 -0.16
C ALA A 527 -29.53 -5.81 -0.85
N ARG A 528 -28.27 -5.53 -0.48
CA ARG A 528 -27.09 -6.31 -0.94
C ARG A 528 -27.21 -7.79 -0.58
N ILE A 529 -27.64 -8.12 0.64
CA ILE A 529 -27.76 -9.51 1.11
C ILE A 529 -28.98 -10.19 0.50
N LEU A 530 -30.10 -9.47 0.33
CA LEU A 530 -31.27 -9.97 -0.41
C LEU A 530 -30.92 -10.34 -1.86
N LEU A 531 -30.10 -9.53 -2.52
CA LEU A 531 -29.65 -9.79 -3.88
C LEU A 531 -28.66 -10.97 -3.95
N LYS A 532 -27.86 -11.19 -2.90
CA LYS A 532 -26.95 -12.35 -2.79
C LYS A 532 -27.69 -13.66 -2.66
N ASP A 533 -28.82 -13.66 -1.95
CA ASP A 533 -29.74 -14.78 -1.72
C ASP A 533 -29.04 -16.10 -1.25
N ALA A 534 -28.12 -15.97 -0.31
CA ALA A 534 -27.36 -17.08 0.23
C ALA A 534 -28.24 -17.98 1.14
N PRO A 535 -28.05 -19.32 1.18
CA PRO A 535 -28.83 -20.26 1.99
C PRO A 535 -28.56 -20.18 3.50
N ILE A 536 -27.40 -19.67 3.90
CA ILE A 536 -27.03 -19.44 5.30
C ILE A 536 -26.96 -17.94 5.55
N LEU A 537 -27.58 -17.46 6.64
CA LEU A 537 -27.63 -16.07 7.01
C LEU A 537 -27.05 -15.83 8.40
N ILE A 538 -26.19 -14.83 8.51
CA ILE A 538 -25.64 -14.35 9.78
C ILE A 538 -26.13 -12.92 10.01
N LEU A 539 -26.71 -12.66 11.19
CA LEU A 539 -27.18 -11.35 11.63
C LEU A 539 -26.39 -10.92 12.86
N ASP A 540 -25.58 -9.87 12.75
CA ASP A 540 -24.82 -9.30 13.87
C ASP A 540 -25.40 -7.93 14.23
N GLU A 541 -26.18 -7.87 15.32
CA GLU A 541 -26.80 -6.66 15.91
C GLU A 541 -27.42 -5.65 14.91
N ALA A 542 -28.24 -6.16 13.99
CA ALA A 542 -28.69 -5.42 12.80
C ALA A 542 -29.60 -4.21 13.05
N THR A 543 -29.85 -3.71 14.30
CA THR A 543 -30.86 -2.67 14.55
C THR A 543 -30.52 -1.63 15.62
N SER A 544 -29.25 -1.38 15.97
CA SER A 544 -28.86 -0.38 16.99
C SER A 544 -29.11 1.07 16.52
N ALA A 545 -29.78 1.90 17.37
CA ALA A 545 -29.96 3.36 17.26
C ALA A 545 -30.78 3.90 16.07
N LEU A 546 -32.02 3.43 15.87
CA LEU A 546 -32.91 3.86 14.79
C LEU A 546 -34.27 4.39 15.30
N ASP A 547 -34.90 5.28 14.54
CA ASP A 547 -36.25 5.75 14.77
C ASP A 547 -37.26 4.59 14.62
N SER A 548 -38.36 4.61 15.39
CA SER A 548 -39.29 3.50 15.50
C SER A 548 -39.93 3.04 14.17
N GLU A 549 -40.20 3.95 13.23
CA GLU A 549 -40.76 3.60 11.91
C GLU A 549 -39.73 2.91 11.02
N VAL A 550 -38.48 3.42 11.04
CA VAL A 550 -37.36 2.82 10.29
C VAL A 550 -36.99 1.46 10.85
N GLU A 551 -37.09 1.27 12.18
CA GLU A 551 -36.88 -0.01 12.85
C GLU A 551 -37.89 -1.07 12.39
N ALA A 552 -39.16 -0.73 12.30
CA ALA A 552 -40.21 -1.65 11.83
C ALA A 552 -39.97 -2.12 10.39
N ALA A 553 -39.62 -1.20 9.48
CA ALA A 553 -39.29 -1.53 8.08
C ALA A 553 -38.05 -2.43 7.96
N ILE A 554 -37.05 -2.19 8.79
CA ILE A 554 -35.84 -3.02 8.83
C ILE A 554 -36.16 -4.41 9.37
N GLN A 555 -36.94 -4.51 10.44
CA GLN A 555 -37.38 -5.80 11.01
C GLN A 555 -38.18 -6.61 9.99
N GLU A 556 -39.13 -6.01 9.27
CA GLU A 556 -39.87 -6.69 8.21
C GLU A 556 -38.92 -7.21 7.12
N SER A 557 -37.95 -6.40 6.70
CA SER A 557 -36.95 -6.80 5.72
C SER A 557 -36.07 -7.96 6.20
N LEU A 558 -35.70 -7.97 7.50
CA LEU A 558 -34.93 -9.05 8.12
C LEU A 558 -35.77 -10.34 8.23
N TYR A 559 -37.04 -10.27 8.59
CA TYR A 559 -37.93 -11.46 8.63
C TYR A 559 -38.06 -12.10 7.23
N ARG A 560 -38.27 -11.29 6.20
CA ARG A 560 -38.28 -11.78 4.81
C ARG A 560 -36.93 -12.41 4.38
N LEU A 561 -35.81 -11.81 4.82
CA LEU A 561 -34.49 -12.33 4.53
C LEU A 561 -34.23 -13.69 5.18
N MET A 562 -34.82 -13.96 6.36
CA MET A 562 -34.67 -15.21 7.12
C MET A 562 -35.55 -16.37 6.59
N GLU A 563 -36.54 -16.09 5.73
CA GLU A 563 -37.46 -17.13 5.23
C GLU A 563 -36.73 -18.22 4.46
N GLY A 564 -36.91 -19.47 4.85
CA GLY A 564 -36.33 -20.65 4.18
C GLY A 564 -34.83 -20.82 4.32
N LYS A 565 -34.19 -20.08 5.23
CA LYS A 565 -32.73 -20.11 5.41
C LYS A 565 -32.33 -20.60 6.80
N THR A 566 -31.11 -21.15 6.91
CA THR A 566 -30.48 -21.40 8.21
C THR A 566 -29.90 -20.08 8.71
N VAL A 567 -30.29 -19.68 9.95
CA VAL A 567 -29.98 -18.35 10.48
C VAL A 567 -29.18 -18.44 11.78
N ILE A 568 -28.11 -17.68 11.87
CA ILE A 568 -27.36 -17.43 13.10
C ILE A 568 -27.47 -15.93 13.42
N ALA A 569 -28.18 -15.59 14.51
CA ALA A 569 -28.29 -14.21 14.96
C ALA A 569 -27.50 -13.97 16.25
N ILE A 570 -26.56 -13.02 16.25
CA ILE A 570 -25.99 -12.49 17.50
C ILE A 570 -27.03 -11.51 18.06
N ALA A 571 -27.75 -11.96 19.08
CA ALA A 571 -28.93 -11.26 19.55
C ALA A 571 -28.57 -10.32 20.72
N HIS A 572 -28.80 -9.04 20.51
CA HIS A 572 -28.71 -7.99 21.52
C HIS A 572 -30.08 -7.31 21.78
N ARG A 573 -31.10 -7.60 20.97
CA ARG A 573 -32.44 -7.05 21.13
C ARG A 573 -33.50 -8.12 21.35
N LEU A 574 -34.49 -7.78 22.20
CA LEU A 574 -35.59 -8.66 22.54
C LEU A 574 -36.41 -9.11 21.33
N SER A 575 -36.63 -8.21 20.35
CA SER A 575 -37.36 -8.51 19.12
C SER A 575 -36.67 -9.56 18.25
N THR A 576 -35.35 -9.53 18.15
CA THR A 576 -34.56 -10.53 17.42
C THR A 576 -34.62 -11.89 18.13
N ILE A 577 -34.50 -11.90 19.45
CA ILE A 577 -34.57 -13.12 20.27
C ILE A 577 -35.92 -13.84 20.10
N ALA A 578 -37.03 -13.09 20.07
CA ALA A 578 -38.38 -13.65 19.95
C ALA A 578 -38.63 -14.37 18.60
N ALA A 579 -37.86 -14.10 17.57
CA ALA A 579 -38.00 -14.70 16.25
C ALA A 579 -37.13 -15.99 16.06
N MET A 580 -36.38 -16.40 17.08
CA MET A 580 -35.45 -17.53 17.01
C MET A 580 -36.12 -18.80 17.52
N ASP A 581 -35.84 -19.93 16.82
CA ASP A 581 -36.36 -21.24 17.22
C ASP A 581 -35.67 -21.75 18.50
N ARG A 582 -34.34 -21.48 18.58
CA ARG A 582 -33.50 -21.88 19.73
C ARG A 582 -32.49 -20.81 20.05
N LEU A 583 -32.18 -20.67 21.33
CA LEU A 583 -31.17 -19.75 21.84
C LEU A 583 -29.97 -20.55 22.39
N ILE A 584 -28.77 -20.03 22.14
CA ILE A 584 -27.51 -20.57 22.60
C ILE A 584 -26.87 -19.52 23.50
N ILE A 585 -26.69 -19.84 24.77
CA ILE A 585 -26.09 -18.92 25.73
C ILE A 585 -24.62 -19.24 25.88
N MET A 586 -23.78 -18.28 25.53
CA MET A 586 -22.33 -18.42 25.61
C MET A 586 -21.76 -17.63 26.79
N ASP A 587 -20.86 -18.26 27.53
CA ASP A 587 -20.03 -17.61 28.54
C ASP A 587 -18.64 -18.24 28.54
N ASN A 588 -17.58 -17.40 28.74
CA ASN A 588 -16.17 -17.81 28.83
C ASN A 588 -15.72 -18.77 27.70
N GLY A 589 -16.25 -18.63 26.49
CA GLY A 589 -15.86 -19.39 25.30
C GLY A 589 -16.54 -20.75 25.15
N GLY A 590 -17.55 -21.09 25.99
CA GLY A 590 -18.33 -22.31 25.92
C GLY A 590 -19.83 -22.02 25.88
N ILE A 591 -20.64 -23.06 25.57
CA ILE A 591 -22.09 -23.04 25.65
C ILE A 591 -22.47 -23.44 27.07
N VAL A 592 -23.22 -22.57 27.79
CA VAL A 592 -23.65 -22.83 29.18
C VAL A 592 -25.12 -23.22 29.24
N GLU A 593 -25.95 -22.70 28.34
CA GLU A 593 -27.38 -23.00 28.27
C GLU A 593 -27.84 -23.05 26.80
N GLN A 594 -28.83 -23.87 26.49
CA GLN A 594 -29.50 -23.86 25.20
C GLN A 594 -30.98 -24.27 25.35
N GLY A 595 -31.87 -23.67 24.57
CA GLY A 595 -33.28 -23.98 24.60
C GLY A 595 -34.15 -22.91 23.93
N SER A 596 -35.47 -23.08 24.01
CA SER A 596 -36.39 -22.03 23.58
C SER A 596 -36.38 -20.87 24.59
N HIS A 597 -36.80 -19.70 24.15
CA HIS A 597 -36.93 -18.51 24.99
C HIS A 597 -37.63 -18.79 26.32
N GLN A 598 -38.82 -19.45 26.28
CA GLN A 598 -39.58 -19.75 27.46
C GLN A 598 -38.88 -20.74 28.41
N ALA A 599 -38.30 -21.81 27.85
CA ALA A 599 -37.60 -22.82 28.64
C ALA A 599 -36.37 -22.22 29.40
N LEU A 600 -35.67 -21.28 28.77
CA LEU A 600 -34.51 -20.62 29.38
C LEU A 600 -34.94 -19.58 30.46
N LEU A 601 -36.09 -18.95 30.34
CA LEU A 601 -36.65 -18.10 31.39
C LEU A 601 -37.04 -18.91 32.60
N ASP A 602 -37.71 -20.06 32.39
CA ASP A 602 -38.17 -20.94 33.45
C ASP A 602 -37.01 -21.57 34.24
N ASN A 603 -35.84 -21.81 33.57
CA ASN A 603 -34.62 -22.34 34.18
C ASN A 603 -33.94 -21.36 35.16
N LYS A 604 -34.29 -20.07 35.14
CA LYS A 604 -33.70 -19.03 35.99
C LYS A 604 -32.14 -18.98 35.97
N GLY A 605 -31.53 -19.34 34.86
CA GLY A 605 -30.10 -19.33 34.65
C GLY A 605 -29.56 -18.00 34.14
N LEU A 606 -28.37 -18.03 33.52
CA LEU A 606 -27.69 -16.85 33.01
C LEU A 606 -28.57 -16.06 32.00
N TYR A 607 -29.32 -16.78 31.16
CA TYR A 607 -30.24 -16.13 30.22
C TYR A 607 -31.31 -15.30 30.92
N SER A 608 -31.90 -15.86 31.95
CA SER A 608 -32.95 -15.16 32.73
C SER A 608 -32.40 -13.88 33.38
N GLU A 609 -31.17 -13.93 33.90
CA GLU A 609 -30.49 -12.74 34.45
C GLU A 609 -30.23 -11.66 33.38
N LEU A 610 -29.72 -12.05 32.21
CA LEU A 610 -29.44 -11.13 31.08
C LEU A 610 -30.77 -10.51 30.57
N TRP A 611 -31.81 -11.33 30.47
CA TRP A 611 -33.12 -10.88 30.05
C TRP A 611 -33.73 -9.88 31.04
N ALA A 612 -33.70 -10.17 32.36
CA ALA A 612 -34.22 -9.28 33.40
C ALA A 612 -33.50 -7.91 33.40
N ARG A 613 -32.22 -7.88 33.14
CA ARG A 613 -31.45 -6.62 33.02
C ARG A 613 -31.84 -5.79 31.79
N GLN A 614 -32.22 -6.43 30.70
CA GLN A 614 -32.61 -5.74 29.46
C GLN A 614 -34.11 -5.31 29.51
N SER A 615 -34.97 -6.13 30.09
CA SER A 615 -36.40 -5.84 30.20
C SER A 615 -36.76 -4.97 31.41
N GLY A 616 -35.97 -5.05 32.48
CA GLY A 616 -36.20 -4.30 33.73
C GLY A 616 -35.89 -2.80 33.66
N GLY A 617 -35.22 -2.32 32.61
CA GLY A 617 -35.05 -0.89 32.36
C GLY A 617 -36.33 -0.16 31.91
N PHE A 618 -37.44 -0.88 31.59
CA PHE A 618 -38.72 -0.32 31.17
C PHE A 618 -39.85 -0.48 32.20
N LEU A 619 -39.66 -1.23 33.28
CA LEU A 619 -40.71 -1.47 34.27
C LEU A 619 -40.12 -1.49 35.68
N THR A 620 -39.89 -0.35 36.30
CA THR A 620 -40.09 -0.08 37.76
C THR A 620 -39.63 1.35 38.10
N LEU A 621 -40.48 2.32 37.80
CA LEU A 621 -40.66 3.50 38.64
C LEU A 621 -41.95 3.28 39.47
N GLY A 622 -41.90 2.34 40.39
CA GLY A 622 -42.98 2.06 41.31
C GLY A 622 -42.38 1.53 42.61
N SER A 623 -42.45 2.35 43.67
CA SER A 623 -42.08 2.10 45.06
C SER A 623 -40.56 2.06 45.38
N VAL A 624 -39.99 3.25 45.53
CA VAL A 624 -38.97 3.46 46.57
C VAL A 624 -39.72 4.09 47.75
N ASP A 625 -40.04 3.27 48.74
CA ASP A 625 -40.38 3.75 50.09
C ASP A 625 -39.17 4.52 50.65
N VAL A 626 -39.41 5.83 50.80
CA VAL A 626 -38.48 6.71 51.50
C VAL A 626 -38.67 6.45 52.99
N CYS A 627 -37.85 5.60 53.57
CA CYS A 627 -37.59 5.66 55.00
C CYS A 627 -36.60 6.79 55.25
N LEU A 628 -37.10 7.96 55.50
CA LEU A 628 -36.44 8.99 56.28
C LEU A 628 -36.46 8.53 57.75
N SER A 629 -35.36 8.08 58.29
CA SER A 629 -35.09 8.10 59.75
C SER A 629 -34.20 9.29 60.02
N GLU A 630 -34.80 10.27 60.69
CA GLU A 630 -34.10 11.27 61.49
C GLU A 630 -33.11 10.58 62.44
N GLU A 631 -31.86 11.11 62.54
CA GLU A 631 -31.24 11.38 63.85
C GLU A 631 -29.86 12.02 63.64
N ILE A 632 -29.75 13.24 64.21
CA ILE A 632 -28.64 14.04 64.77
C ILE A 632 -27.53 14.51 63.84
#